data_c0cd17ba9a34dbbb5f96aa6b5e775de6
#
_entry.id   c0cd17ba9a34dbbb5f96aa6b5e775de6
#
_cell.length_a   1.000
_cell.length_b   1.000
_cell.length_c   1.000
_cell.angle_alpha   90.00
_cell.angle_beta   90.00
_cell.angle_gamma   90.00
#
_symmetry.space_group_name_H-M   'P 1'
#
loop_
_entity.id
_entity.type
_entity.pdbx_description
1 polymer ?
#
loop_
_entity_poly.entity_id
_entity_poly.type
_entity_poly.pdbx_seq_one_letter_code
_entity_poly.pdbx_strand_id
1 'polypeptide(L)' 'MLRKNGALTIGQNKYRILEVGSEANANYESLGHISIYFRETENNEILPGAILVEPKVFPTLGLGDEITIE' A
#
# COMPACT_ATOMS: atom_id res chain seq x y z
N MET A 1 0.58 10.06 -5.78
CA MET A 1 1.28 8.96 -6.45
C MET A 1 2.02 8.08 -5.45
N LEU A 2 1.93 6.77 -5.61
CA LEU A 2 2.63 5.83 -4.75
C LEU A 2 4.13 5.89 -5.01
N ARG A 3 4.93 5.89 -3.95
CA ARG A 3 6.39 5.92 -4.08
C ARG A 3 7.05 5.25 -2.89
N LYS A 4 8.23 4.70 -3.12
CA LYS A 4 9.04 4.11 -2.06
C LYS A 4 9.37 5.17 -1.02
N ASN A 5 9.25 4.81 0.25
CA ASN A 5 9.42 5.69 1.40
C ASN A 5 8.32 6.74 1.57
N GLY A 6 7.26 6.65 0.75
CA GLY A 6 6.08 7.48 0.95
C GLY A 6 5.22 6.96 2.09
N ALA A 7 4.17 7.69 2.41
CA ALA A 7 3.25 7.34 3.48
C ALA A 7 1.88 6.95 2.94
N LEU A 8 1.27 5.98 3.61
CA LEU A 8 -0.08 5.52 3.33
C LEU A 8 -0.84 5.50 4.64
N THR A 9 -2.00 6.12 4.67
CA THR A 9 -2.85 6.12 5.85
C THR A 9 -4.16 5.42 5.54
N ILE A 10 -4.52 4.43 6.33
CA ILE A 10 -5.77 3.70 6.21
C ILE A 10 -6.53 3.87 7.52
N GLY A 11 -7.62 4.63 7.47
CA GLY A 11 -8.33 5.00 8.68
C GLY A 11 -7.40 5.77 9.61
N GLN A 12 -7.11 5.21 10.78
CA GLN A 12 -6.20 5.82 11.74
C GLN A 12 -4.82 5.17 11.76
N ASN A 13 -4.56 4.24 10.83
CA ASN A 13 -3.32 3.50 10.78
C ASN A 13 -2.40 4.09 9.72
N LYS A 14 -1.18 4.43 10.10
CA LYS A 14 -0.21 5.01 9.19
C LYS A 14 0.85 3.97 8.84
N TYR A 15 1.18 3.89 7.56
CA TYR A 15 2.14 2.94 7.03
C TYR A 15 3.20 3.65 6.21
N ARG A 16 4.39 3.08 6.18
CA ARG A 16 5.45 3.53 5.26
C ARG A 16 5.51 2.54 4.11
N ILE A 17 5.61 3.04 2.90
CA ILE A 17 5.70 2.22 1.70
C ILE A 17 7.15 1.78 1.52
N LEU A 18 7.40 0.47 1.55
CA LEU A 18 8.74 -0.10 1.39
C LEU A 18 9.06 -0.38 -0.05
N GLU A 19 8.10 -0.87 -0.82
CA GLU A 19 8.28 -1.19 -2.24
C GLU A 19 7.02 -0.86 -3.00
N VAL A 20 7.18 -0.46 -4.26
CA VAL A 20 6.07 -0.18 -5.16
C VAL A 20 6.27 -1.05 -6.42
N GLY A 21 5.30 -1.89 -6.73
CA GLY A 21 5.36 -2.71 -7.92
C GLY A 21 5.36 -1.86 -9.19
N SER A 22 5.92 -2.40 -10.26
CA SER A 22 6.14 -1.65 -11.50
C SER A 22 4.85 -1.12 -12.14
N GLU A 23 3.71 -1.75 -11.86
CA GLU A 23 2.42 -1.36 -12.43
C GLU A 23 1.44 -0.81 -11.38
N ALA A 24 1.90 -0.62 -10.15
CA ALA A 24 1.01 -0.22 -9.05
C ALA A 24 0.37 1.14 -9.30
N ASN A 25 1.15 2.13 -9.70
CA ASN A 25 0.63 3.47 -9.95
C ASN A 25 -0.32 3.49 -11.13
N ALA A 26 0.02 2.80 -12.22
CA ALA A 26 -0.84 2.74 -13.39
C ALA A 26 -2.18 2.08 -13.07
N ASN A 27 -2.16 0.98 -12.33
CA ASN A 27 -3.39 0.30 -11.93
C ASN A 27 -4.23 1.15 -10.99
N TYR A 28 -3.59 1.83 -10.06
CA TYR A 28 -4.31 2.70 -9.14
C TYR A 28 -4.99 3.86 -9.88
N GLU A 29 -4.28 4.48 -10.80
CA GLU A 29 -4.83 5.61 -11.58
C GLU A 29 -5.92 5.16 -12.55
N SER A 30 -5.75 4.01 -13.20
CA SER A 30 -6.69 3.55 -14.23
C SER A 30 -7.87 2.80 -13.65
N LEU A 31 -7.65 1.96 -12.64
CA LEU A 31 -8.65 1.04 -12.12
C LEU A 31 -9.16 1.41 -10.73
N GLY A 32 -8.48 2.34 -10.06
CA GLY A 32 -8.87 2.79 -8.73
C GLY A 32 -8.65 1.77 -7.62
N HIS A 33 -7.83 0.74 -7.85
CA HIS A 33 -7.53 -0.23 -6.82
C HIS A 33 -6.07 -0.63 -6.84
N ILE A 34 -5.62 -1.22 -5.72
CA ILE A 34 -4.24 -1.63 -5.54
C ILE A 34 -4.22 -2.77 -4.52
N SER A 35 -3.26 -3.67 -4.69
CA SER A 35 -3.02 -4.73 -3.70
C SER A 35 -1.95 -4.27 -2.71
N ILE A 36 -2.16 -4.56 -1.44
CA ILE A 36 -1.26 -4.12 -0.38
C ILE A 36 -0.80 -5.33 0.41
N TYR A 37 0.52 -5.47 0.59
CA TYR A 37 1.10 -6.52 1.40
C TYR A 37 1.38 -5.99 2.80
N PHE A 38 0.71 -6.57 3.80
CA PHE A 38 0.92 -6.24 5.21
C PHE A 38 1.74 -7.29 5.92
N ARG A 39 2.55 -8.03 5.17
CA ARG A 39 3.35 -9.13 5.71
C ARG A 39 4.72 -9.11 5.05
N GLU A 40 5.66 -9.81 5.66
CA GLU A 40 6.97 -9.96 5.05
C GLU A 40 6.88 -10.82 3.81
N THR A 41 7.69 -10.48 2.82
CA THR A 41 7.85 -11.25 1.60
C THR A 41 9.33 -11.54 1.41
N GLU A 42 9.65 -12.58 0.66
CA GLU A 42 11.03 -12.95 0.40
C GLU A 42 11.71 -11.84 -0.42
N ASN A 43 12.82 -11.31 0.11
CA ASN A 43 13.59 -10.24 -0.54
C ASN A 43 12.74 -9.02 -0.91
N ASN A 44 11.66 -8.78 -0.16
CA ASN A 44 10.71 -7.70 -0.44
C ASN A 44 10.07 -7.82 -1.83
N GLU A 45 9.95 -9.04 -2.35
CA GLU A 45 9.33 -9.28 -3.63
C GLU A 45 7.81 -9.15 -3.54
N ILE A 46 7.22 -8.48 -4.53
CA ILE A 46 5.77 -8.28 -4.61
C ILE A 46 5.32 -8.36 -6.06
N LEU A 47 4.02 -8.57 -6.26
CA LEU A 47 3.44 -8.55 -7.59
C LEU A 47 3.53 -7.15 -8.20
N PRO A 48 3.57 -7.05 -9.54
CA PRO A 48 3.72 -5.74 -10.21
C PRO A 48 2.66 -4.70 -9.84
N GLY A 49 1.45 -5.14 -9.55
CA GLY A 49 0.35 -4.23 -9.21
C GLY A 49 0.20 -3.96 -7.72
N ALA A 50 1.19 -4.29 -6.90
CA ALA A 50 1.08 -4.23 -5.44
C ALA A 50 2.08 -3.28 -4.82
N ILE A 51 1.86 -2.97 -3.55
CA ILE A 51 2.84 -2.27 -2.72
C ILE A 51 3.10 -3.09 -1.46
N LEU A 52 4.28 -2.90 -0.87
CA LEU A 52 4.67 -3.50 0.39
C LEU A 52 4.81 -2.39 1.41
N VAL A 53 4.21 -2.58 2.57
CA VAL A 53 4.20 -1.54 3.61
C VAL A 53 4.67 -2.07 4.95
N GLU A 54 5.01 -1.15 5.84
CA GLU A 54 5.27 -1.44 7.24
C GLU A 54 4.53 -0.42 8.12
N PRO A 55 4.17 -0.75 9.37
CA PRO A 55 4.34 -2.04 10.03
C PRO A 55 3.51 -3.15 9.40
N LYS A 56 3.90 -4.39 9.65
CA LYS A 56 3.24 -5.58 9.08
C LYS A 56 2.00 -5.94 9.89
N VAL A 57 1.11 -4.99 10.03
CA VAL A 57 -0.12 -5.13 10.81
C VAL A 57 -1.30 -4.78 9.93
N PHE A 58 -2.21 -5.72 9.80
CA PHE A 58 -3.43 -5.48 9.02
C PHE A 58 -4.28 -4.41 9.72
N PRO A 59 -4.75 -3.40 8.99
CA PRO A 59 -5.50 -2.30 9.61
C PRO A 59 -6.89 -2.73 10.05
N THR A 60 -7.36 -2.11 11.12
CA THR A 60 -8.76 -2.22 11.50
C THR A 60 -9.51 -1.09 10.80
N LEU A 61 -10.46 -1.45 9.95
CA LEU A 61 -11.25 -0.48 9.21
C LEU A 61 -12.66 -0.40 9.75
N GLY A 62 -13.14 0.83 9.90
CA GLY A 62 -14.53 1.07 10.23
C GLY A 62 -15.28 1.60 9.02
N LEU A 63 -16.59 1.67 9.15
CA LEU A 63 -17.43 2.23 8.10
C LEU A 63 -17.07 3.71 7.91
N GLY A 64 -16.79 4.10 6.69
CA GLY A 64 -16.44 5.47 6.38
C GLY A 64 -14.96 5.80 6.47
N ASP A 65 -14.11 4.83 6.83
CA ASP A 65 -12.67 5.05 6.86
C ASP A 65 -12.13 5.28 5.45
N GLU A 66 -11.12 6.12 5.37
CA GLU A 66 -10.51 6.49 4.09
C GLU A 66 -9.08 5.99 3.98
N ILE A 67 -8.64 5.81 2.74
CA ILE A 67 -7.26 5.50 2.42
C ILE A 67 -6.65 6.76 1.80
N THR A 68 -5.59 7.26 2.42
CA THR A 68 -4.89 8.46 1.98
C THR A 68 -3.45 8.12 1.62
N ILE A 69 -3.02 8.55 0.45
CA ILE A 69 -1.66 8.34 -0.04
C ILE A 69 -0.93 9.68 -0.07
N GLU A 70 0.22 9.71 0.59
CA GLU A 70 1.03 10.91 0.67
C GLU A 70 2.41 10.74 0.04
#